data_fe7a97abe4d7ae8a076b8194e06e3d33
#
_entry.id   fe7a97abe4d7ae8a076b8194e06e3d33
#
_cell.length_a   1.000
_cell.length_b   1.000
_cell.length_c   1.000
_cell.angle_alpha   90.00
_cell.angle_beta   90.00
_cell.angle_gamma   90.00
#
_symmetry.space_group_name_H-M   'P 1'
#
loop_
_entity.id
_entity.type
_entity.pdbx_description
1 polymer ?
#
loop_
_entity_poly.entity_id
_entity_poly.type
_entity_poly.pdbx_seq_one_letter_code
_entity_poly.pdbx_strand_id
1 'polypeptide(L)'
;MRKIGILGLVGVFALVLAGCGGGSSGPDIVVRDILSLGGADDGDIGINAAGVYTVFTSADPPNTVVVTDDPADSHRGFVSFFIPPALTDPGVTIQRATIFLPILRATPVIGVSSVGLLVDMVSFPSLNTLVTQSQRNTVYFTTPILLGPSISVFPGDAGTDKTIDATDAFLEARRLGFSTLQVRLIGVSGDVVIDDLLDVNGNGTPLLRVESF
;
A
#
# COMPACT_ATOMS: atom_id res chain seq x y z
N MET A 1 70.81 28.88 -21.29
CA MET A 1 69.43 28.46 -21.51
C MET A 1 68.82 28.03 -20.16
N ARG A 2 68.04 28.92 -19.52
CA ARG A 2 67.48 28.69 -18.21
C ARG A 2 65.98 28.40 -18.39
N LYS A 3 65.55 27.26 -17.91
CA LYS A 3 64.13 26.90 -17.85
C LYS A 3 63.58 27.35 -16.50
N ILE A 4 62.59 28.27 -16.49
CA ILE A 4 61.85 28.72 -15.32
C ILE A 4 60.60 27.88 -15.23
N GLY A 5 60.54 27.09 -14.16
CA GLY A 5 59.31 26.33 -13.81
C GLY A 5 58.38 27.21 -12.99
N ILE A 6 57.15 27.37 -13.45
CA ILE A 6 56.10 28.05 -12.72
C ILE A 6 55.36 27.02 -11.88
N LEU A 7 55.51 27.12 -10.55
CA LEU A 7 54.68 26.37 -9.59
C LEU A 7 53.34 27.06 -9.45
N GLY A 8 52.30 26.41 -9.91
CA GLY A 8 50.92 26.84 -9.70
C GLY A 8 50.43 26.49 -8.30
N LEU A 9 50.19 27.49 -7.50
CA LEU A 9 49.61 27.39 -6.17
C LEU A 9 48.09 27.23 -6.30
N VAL A 10 47.57 26.02 -6.08
CA VAL A 10 46.13 25.75 -5.99
C VAL A 10 45.67 26.09 -4.57
N GLY A 11 45.06 27.24 -4.40
CA GLY A 11 44.41 27.65 -3.16
C GLY A 11 43.05 26.95 -3.00
N VAL A 12 42.94 26.03 -2.07
CA VAL A 12 41.67 25.46 -1.63
C VAL A 12 41.02 26.47 -0.69
N PHE A 13 40.00 27.18 -1.17
CA PHE A 13 39.12 27.99 -0.33
C PHE A 13 38.10 27.06 0.35
N ALA A 14 38.35 26.66 1.60
CA ALA A 14 37.35 26.07 2.45
C ALA A 14 36.48 27.20 3.03
N LEU A 15 35.33 27.43 2.44
CA LEU A 15 34.27 28.27 3.03
C LEU A 15 33.61 27.48 4.17
N VAL A 16 34.05 27.73 5.40
CA VAL A 16 33.33 27.31 6.59
C VAL A 16 32.20 28.32 6.81
N LEU A 17 31.03 28.03 6.31
CA LEU A 17 29.78 28.71 6.71
C LEU A 17 29.39 28.22 8.09
N ALA A 18 29.91 28.85 9.15
CA ALA A 18 29.38 28.75 10.47
C ALA A 18 28.03 29.51 10.52
N GLY A 19 26.99 28.84 10.07
CA GLY A 19 25.60 29.27 10.26
C GLY A 19 25.21 29.01 11.72
N CYS A 20 25.31 29.99 12.59
CA CYS A 20 24.58 30.01 13.86
C CYS A 20 23.07 30.16 13.55
N GLY A 21 22.39 29.06 13.25
CA GLY A 21 20.96 28.92 13.25
C GLY A 21 20.59 27.99 14.39
N GLY A 22 20.19 28.56 15.55
CA GLY A 22 19.53 27.82 16.62
C GLY A 22 18.17 27.32 16.13
N GLY A 23 18.13 26.28 15.31
CA GLY A 23 16.94 25.52 15.01
C GLY A 23 16.85 24.39 16.02
N SER A 24 15.74 24.27 16.73
CA SER A 24 15.38 23.06 17.43
C SER A 24 15.36 21.93 16.39
N SER A 25 16.41 21.11 16.35
CA SER A 25 16.41 19.89 15.57
C SER A 25 15.38 18.95 16.21
N GLY A 26 14.16 18.93 15.62
CA GLY A 26 13.24 17.83 15.92
C GLY A 26 13.90 16.50 15.56
N PRO A 27 13.39 15.40 16.07
CA PRO A 27 13.94 14.10 15.74
C PRO A 27 13.94 13.90 14.21
N ASP A 28 15.00 13.28 13.70
CA ASP A 28 15.10 12.99 12.28
C ASP A 28 14.02 12.01 11.86
N ILE A 29 13.23 12.39 10.82
CA ILE A 29 12.18 11.53 10.29
C ILE A 29 12.83 10.46 9.40
N VAL A 30 12.57 9.20 9.74
CA VAL A 30 12.96 8.04 8.93
C VAL A 30 11.76 7.59 8.11
N VAL A 31 11.91 7.57 6.79
CA VAL A 31 10.88 7.09 5.85
C VAL A 31 11.22 5.67 5.42
N ARG A 32 10.26 4.76 5.48
CA ARG A 32 10.39 3.39 5.03
C ARG A 32 9.26 3.05 4.06
N ASP A 33 9.63 2.60 2.87
CA ASP A 33 8.72 2.09 1.86
C ASP A 33 8.69 0.56 1.94
N ILE A 34 7.50 -0.01 2.05
CA ILE A 34 7.22 -1.43 2.20
C ILE A 34 6.29 -1.82 1.07
N LEU A 35 6.77 -2.61 0.13
CA LEU A 35 5.93 -3.16 -0.92
C LEU A 35 4.94 -4.17 -0.34
N SER A 36 3.78 -4.34 -0.98
CA SER A 36 2.88 -5.43 -0.65
C SER A 36 3.58 -6.77 -0.82
N LEU A 37 3.07 -7.79 -0.15
CA LEU A 37 3.64 -9.15 -0.25
C LEU A 37 3.42 -9.73 -1.63
N GLY A 38 2.37 -9.27 -2.34
CA GLY A 38 2.05 -9.70 -3.69
C GLY A 38 1.77 -11.20 -3.82
N GLY A 39 1.67 -11.67 -5.04
CA GLY A 39 1.63 -13.09 -5.36
C GLY A 39 0.49 -13.83 -4.67
N ALA A 40 0.84 -14.78 -3.80
CA ALA A 40 -0.13 -15.65 -3.13
C ALA A 40 -0.87 -15.00 -1.94
N ASP A 41 -0.38 -13.87 -1.45
CA ASP A 41 -0.92 -13.17 -0.27
C ASP A 41 -1.84 -12.00 -0.64
N ASP A 42 -1.70 -11.48 -1.86
CA ASP A 42 -2.53 -10.42 -2.41
C ASP A 42 -3.43 -10.96 -3.53
N GLY A 43 -4.55 -10.30 -3.76
CA GLY A 43 -5.51 -10.70 -4.78
C GLY A 43 -6.93 -10.32 -4.41
N ASP A 44 -7.89 -11.09 -4.91
CA ASP A 44 -9.30 -10.87 -4.60
C ASP A 44 -10.07 -12.19 -4.42
N ILE A 45 -11.20 -12.08 -3.73
CA ILE A 45 -12.18 -13.15 -3.63
C ILE A 45 -13.45 -12.65 -4.33
N GLY A 46 -13.82 -13.33 -5.42
CA GLY A 46 -15.07 -13.11 -6.12
C GLY A 46 -16.19 -14.02 -5.61
N ILE A 47 -17.43 -13.52 -5.65
CA ILE A 47 -18.66 -14.30 -5.44
C ILE A 47 -19.57 -14.09 -6.62
N ASN A 48 -19.94 -15.17 -7.30
CA ASN A 48 -20.88 -15.10 -8.43
C ASN A 48 -22.35 -15.17 -7.98
N ALA A 49 -23.28 -14.95 -8.90
CA ALA A 49 -24.72 -15.00 -8.64
C ALA A 49 -25.23 -16.33 -8.05
N ALA A 50 -24.48 -17.43 -8.21
CA ALA A 50 -24.80 -18.73 -7.62
C ALA A 50 -24.27 -18.89 -6.19
N GLY A 51 -23.61 -17.85 -5.62
CA GLY A 51 -23.01 -17.90 -4.29
C GLY A 51 -21.71 -18.71 -4.21
N VAL A 52 -21.04 -18.93 -5.35
CA VAL A 52 -19.77 -19.65 -5.42
C VAL A 52 -18.61 -18.67 -5.28
N TYR A 53 -17.74 -18.91 -4.31
CA TYR A 53 -16.55 -18.11 -4.05
C TYR A 53 -15.35 -18.63 -4.84
N THR A 54 -14.65 -17.73 -5.51
CA THR A 54 -13.40 -18.01 -6.23
C THR A 54 -12.31 -17.08 -5.69
N VAL A 55 -11.11 -17.61 -5.48
CA VAL A 55 -9.92 -16.83 -5.12
C VAL A 55 -9.12 -16.60 -6.40
N PHE A 56 -8.74 -15.36 -6.61
CA PHE A 56 -7.81 -14.91 -7.64
C PHE A 56 -6.60 -14.31 -6.93
N THR A 57 -5.44 -14.92 -7.06
CA THR A 57 -4.21 -14.39 -6.47
C THR A 57 -3.47 -13.55 -7.49
N SER A 58 -2.78 -12.52 -7.04
CA SER A 58 -1.96 -11.69 -7.93
C SER A 58 -0.69 -12.42 -8.45
N ALA A 59 -0.47 -13.69 -8.03
CA ALA A 59 0.54 -14.56 -8.62
C ALA A 59 0.23 -14.92 -10.08
N ASP A 60 -1.06 -14.92 -10.44
CA ASP A 60 -1.52 -15.30 -11.77
C ASP A 60 -1.76 -14.04 -12.63
N PRO A 61 -1.33 -14.03 -13.91
CA PRO A 61 -1.64 -12.92 -14.81
C PRO A 61 -3.16 -12.68 -14.89
N PRO A 62 -3.62 -11.42 -14.86
CA PRO A 62 -2.85 -10.18 -15.11
C PRO A 62 -2.14 -9.53 -13.90
N ASN A 63 -1.92 -10.23 -12.78
CA ASN A 63 -1.27 -9.67 -11.59
C ASN A 63 -2.00 -8.43 -11.05
N THR A 64 -3.28 -8.57 -10.79
CA THR A 64 -4.15 -7.47 -10.35
C THR A 64 -4.98 -7.86 -9.15
N VAL A 65 -5.45 -6.85 -8.42
CA VAL A 65 -6.48 -6.97 -7.39
C VAL A 65 -7.75 -6.31 -7.93
N VAL A 66 -8.82 -7.09 -8.09
CA VAL A 66 -10.11 -6.61 -8.57
C VAL A 66 -11.04 -6.32 -7.40
N VAL A 67 -11.75 -5.20 -7.48
CA VAL A 67 -12.75 -4.80 -6.48
C VAL A 67 -14.00 -4.36 -7.24
N THR A 68 -15.13 -5.04 -7.03
CA THR A 68 -16.40 -4.71 -7.67
C THR A 68 -17.59 -4.99 -6.75
N ASP A 69 -18.66 -4.24 -6.89
CA ASP A 69 -19.92 -4.44 -6.18
C ASP A 69 -21.05 -4.97 -7.09
N ASP A 70 -20.72 -5.47 -8.29
CA ASP A 70 -21.72 -6.08 -9.18
C ASP A 70 -22.42 -7.27 -8.47
N PRO A 71 -23.74 -7.25 -8.31
CA PRO A 71 -24.45 -8.35 -7.65
C PRO A 71 -24.31 -9.71 -8.34
N ALA A 72 -23.96 -9.72 -9.63
CA ALA A 72 -23.74 -10.95 -10.40
C ALA A 72 -22.32 -11.50 -10.24
N ASP A 73 -21.34 -10.65 -9.90
CA ASP A 73 -19.93 -11.00 -9.79
C ASP A 73 -19.19 -9.99 -8.89
N SER A 74 -19.42 -10.07 -7.58
CA SER A 74 -18.84 -9.12 -6.61
C SER A 74 -17.49 -9.59 -6.12
N HIS A 75 -16.48 -8.70 -6.15
CA HIS A 75 -15.13 -8.97 -5.71
C HIS A 75 -14.70 -8.06 -4.57
N ARG A 76 -14.02 -8.62 -3.58
CA ARG A 76 -13.31 -7.89 -2.53
C ARG A 76 -11.82 -8.12 -2.68
N GLY A 77 -11.07 -7.02 -2.72
CA GLY A 77 -9.62 -7.04 -2.81
C GLY A 77 -8.98 -7.25 -1.43
N PHE A 78 -7.81 -7.85 -1.40
CA PHE A 78 -7.01 -8.11 -0.20
C PHE A 78 -5.55 -7.80 -0.53
N VAL A 79 -4.92 -6.98 0.33
CA VAL A 79 -3.52 -6.56 0.20
C VAL A 79 -2.83 -6.70 1.54
N SER A 80 -1.61 -7.22 1.54
CA SER A 80 -0.82 -7.53 2.73
C SER A 80 0.54 -6.85 2.70
N PHE A 81 0.95 -6.25 3.82
CA PHE A 81 2.26 -5.60 3.97
C PHE A 81 3.00 -6.21 5.17
N PHE A 82 4.24 -6.64 4.97
CA PHE A 82 5.08 -7.09 6.07
C PHE A 82 5.50 -5.91 6.96
N ILE A 83 5.31 -6.03 8.28
CA ILE A 83 5.78 -5.01 9.24
C ILE A 83 7.19 -5.38 9.69
N PRO A 84 8.22 -4.62 9.29
CA PRO A 84 9.59 -4.88 9.71
C PRO A 84 9.73 -4.82 11.24
N PRO A 85 10.49 -5.71 11.88
CA PRO A 85 10.70 -5.70 13.33
C PRO A 85 11.19 -4.36 13.89
N ALA A 86 11.98 -3.62 13.11
CA ALA A 86 12.43 -2.28 13.50
C ALA A 86 11.28 -1.27 13.68
N LEU A 87 10.12 -1.48 13.06
CA LEU A 87 8.93 -0.65 13.24
C LEU A 87 8.01 -1.15 14.35
N THR A 88 8.25 -2.35 14.91
CA THR A 88 7.50 -2.88 16.07
C THR A 88 8.14 -2.52 17.41
N ASP A 89 9.35 -1.97 17.41
CA ASP A 89 10.04 -1.52 18.61
C ASP A 89 9.21 -0.44 19.33
N PRO A 90 8.89 -0.59 20.62
CA PRO A 90 8.14 0.40 21.40
C PRO A 90 8.81 1.78 21.44
N GLY A 91 10.14 1.85 21.30
CA GLY A 91 10.90 3.10 21.25
C GLY A 91 10.73 3.91 19.97
N VAL A 92 10.19 3.29 18.92
CA VAL A 92 9.95 3.97 17.63
C VAL A 92 8.56 4.62 17.62
N THR A 93 8.52 5.91 17.42
CA THR A 93 7.27 6.67 17.27
C THR A 93 6.89 6.70 15.78
N ILE A 94 5.71 6.19 15.46
CA ILE A 94 5.14 6.28 14.12
C ILE A 94 4.43 7.62 14.00
N GLN A 95 4.84 8.43 13.05
CA GLN A 95 4.24 9.71 12.75
C GLN A 95 3.11 9.57 11.72
N ARG A 96 3.33 8.74 10.71
CA ARG A 96 2.37 8.52 9.63
C ARG A 96 2.59 7.17 8.95
N ALA A 97 1.50 6.56 8.52
CA ALA A 97 1.54 5.44 7.59
C ALA A 97 0.56 5.71 6.43
N THR A 98 1.01 5.55 5.21
CA THR A 98 0.21 5.85 3.99
C THR A 98 0.30 4.67 3.04
N ILE A 99 -0.85 4.14 2.62
CA ILE A 99 -0.92 3.15 1.55
C ILE A 99 -1.08 3.88 0.21
N PHE A 100 -0.33 3.46 -0.79
CA PHE A 100 -0.43 3.86 -2.18
C PHE A 100 -0.98 2.68 -2.97
N LEU A 101 -2.10 2.88 -3.65
CA LEU A 101 -2.73 1.88 -4.50
C LEU A 101 -2.61 2.33 -5.97
N PRO A 102 -1.82 1.64 -6.79
CA PRO A 102 -1.70 1.96 -8.22
C PRO A 102 -2.99 1.54 -8.94
N ILE A 103 -3.72 2.51 -9.49
CA ILE A 103 -4.99 2.29 -10.15
C ILE A 103 -4.78 2.00 -11.64
N LEU A 104 -5.13 0.80 -12.10
CA LEU A 104 -5.15 0.49 -13.53
C LEU A 104 -6.43 0.98 -14.20
N ARG A 105 -7.56 0.84 -13.52
CA ARG A 105 -8.87 1.21 -14.07
C ARG A 105 -9.87 1.50 -12.95
N ALA A 106 -10.75 2.47 -13.20
CA ALA A 106 -11.96 2.67 -12.41
C ALA A 106 -13.16 2.83 -13.36
N THR A 107 -14.21 2.05 -13.14
CA THR A 107 -15.41 2.04 -13.96
C THR A 107 -16.64 2.22 -13.06
N PRO A 108 -17.09 3.47 -12.85
CA PRO A 108 -18.30 3.72 -12.07
C PRO A 108 -19.55 3.19 -12.78
N VAL A 109 -20.58 2.83 -12.02
CA VAL A 109 -21.90 2.51 -12.59
C VAL A 109 -22.51 3.76 -13.27
N ILE A 110 -23.41 3.54 -14.21
CA ILE A 110 -24.08 4.61 -14.96
C ILE A 110 -24.74 5.61 -13.97
N GLY A 111 -24.44 6.89 -14.18
CA GLY A 111 -24.99 7.99 -13.38
C GLY A 111 -24.17 8.36 -12.15
N VAL A 112 -23.04 7.68 -11.90
CA VAL A 112 -22.08 7.99 -10.83
C VAL A 112 -20.75 8.39 -11.45
N SER A 113 -20.04 9.36 -10.85
CA SER A 113 -18.78 9.91 -11.40
C SER A 113 -17.53 9.20 -10.88
N SER A 114 -17.64 8.44 -9.78
CA SER A 114 -16.52 7.76 -9.13
C SER A 114 -16.98 6.45 -8.48
N VAL A 115 -16.04 5.54 -8.28
CA VAL A 115 -16.24 4.35 -7.44
C VAL A 115 -15.80 4.68 -6.01
N GLY A 116 -16.66 4.40 -5.02
CA GLY A 116 -16.26 4.42 -3.63
C GLY A 116 -15.39 3.21 -3.31
N LEU A 117 -14.29 3.40 -2.58
CA LEU A 117 -13.45 2.32 -2.10
C LEU A 117 -13.34 2.41 -0.58
N LEU A 118 -13.91 1.44 0.12
CA LEU A 118 -13.73 1.27 1.57
C LEU A 118 -12.49 0.44 1.82
N VAL A 119 -11.70 0.84 2.82
CA VAL A 119 -10.43 0.18 3.15
C VAL A 119 -10.44 -0.23 4.61
N ASP A 120 -10.67 -1.50 4.88
CA ASP A 120 -10.77 -2.04 6.23
C ASP A 120 -9.48 -2.77 6.63
N MET A 121 -9.04 -2.59 7.88
CA MET A 121 -8.05 -3.49 8.46
C MET A 121 -8.70 -4.82 8.85
N VAL A 122 -8.13 -5.91 8.37
CA VAL A 122 -8.60 -7.28 8.63
C VAL A 122 -7.45 -8.19 9.04
N SER A 123 -7.76 -9.43 9.38
CA SER A 123 -6.77 -10.51 9.49
C SER A 123 -7.30 -11.74 8.79
N PHE A 124 -6.50 -12.29 7.89
CA PHE A 124 -6.84 -13.47 7.10
C PHE A 124 -5.60 -14.34 6.84
N PRO A 125 -5.75 -15.65 6.61
CA PRO A 125 -4.66 -16.48 6.16
C PRO A 125 -4.29 -16.16 4.71
N SER A 126 -3.08 -16.53 4.26
CA SER A 126 -2.68 -16.37 2.86
C SER A 126 -3.76 -16.89 1.90
N LEU A 127 -4.10 -16.11 0.87
CA LEU A 127 -5.23 -16.40 -0.02
C LEU A 127 -5.10 -17.75 -0.72
N ASN A 128 -3.88 -18.18 -1.08
CA ASN A 128 -3.63 -19.47 -1.72
C ASN A 128 -3.93 -20.68 -0.81
N THR A 129 -4.10 -20.49 0.50
CA THR A 129 -4.46 -21.55 1.43
C THR A 129 -5.97 -21.79 1.55
N LEU A 130 -6.79 -20.94 0.92
CA LEU A 130 -8.25 -20.98 0.97
C LEU A 130 -8.81 -22.00 -0.02
N VAL A 131 -8.78 -23.29 0.35
CA VAL A 131 -9.16 -24.39 -0.54
C VAL A 131 -10.67 -24.67 -0.55
N THR A 132 -11.41 -24.35 0.53
CA THR A 132 -12.85 -24.64 0.64
C THR A 132 -13.72 -23.40 0.48
N GLN A 133 -14.98 -23.58 0.01
CA GLN A 133 -15.96 -22.52 -0.08
C GLN A 133 -16.23 -21.85 1.28
N SER A 134 -16.24 -22.62 2.37
CA SER A 134 -16.43 -22.11 3.73
C SER A 134 -15.29 -21.17 4.16
N GLN A 135 -14.03 -21.52 3.86
CA GLN A 135 -12.88 -20.66 4.16
C GLN A 135 -12.95 -19.36 3.38
N ARG A 136 -13.24 -19.42 2.08
CA ARG A 136 -13.38 -18.25 1.20
C ARG A 136 -14.50 -17.33 1.66
N ASN A 137 -15.67 -17.89 1.98
CA ASN A 137 -16.79 -17.15 2.56
C ASN A 137 -16.40 -16.46 3.88
N THR A 138 -15.71 -17.17 4.78
CA THR A 138 -15.27 -16.61 6.06
C THR A 138 -14.34 -15.41 5.85
N VAL A 139 -13.37 -15.49 4.94
CA VAL A 139 -12.46 -14.37 4.64
C VAL A 139 -13.20 -13.25 3.93
N TYR A 140 -14.06 -13.55 2.96
CA TYR A 140 -14.85 -12.56 2.25
C TYR A 140 -15.68 -11.68 3.19
N PHE A 141 -16.33 -12.28 4.21
CA PHE A 141 -17.16 -11.59 5.20
C PHE A 141 -16.44 -11.35 6.54
N THR A 142 -15.11 -11.46 6.59
CA THR A 142 -14.40 -11.24 7.85
C THR A 142 -14.77 -9.90 8.49
N THR A 143 -14.99 -9.92 9.81
CA THR A 143 -15.26 -8.70 10.54
C THR A 143 -13.99 -7.84 10.57
N PRO A 144 -14.06 -6.55 10.22
CA PRO A 144 -12.89 -5.68 10.29
C PRO A 144 -12.43 -5.54 11.74
N ILE A 145 -11.11 -5.53 11.92
CA ILE A 145 -10.46 -5.18 13.18
C ILE A 145 -10.59 -3.69 13.42
N LEU A 146 -10.40 -2.91 12.34
CA LEU A 146 -10.60 -1.47 12.31
C LEU A 146 -11.26 -1.09 10.99
N LEU A 147 -12.33 -0.29 11.09
CA LEU A 147 -12.93 0.34 9.91
C LEU A 147 -12.01 1.46 9.44
N GLY A 148 -11.62 1.40 8.18
CA GLY A 148 -10.76 2.38 7.58
C GLY A 148 -11.50 3.47 6.81
N PRO A 149 -10.77 4.35 6.12
CA PRO A 149 -11.36 5.44 5.35
C PRO A 149 -12.09 4.94 4.11
N SER A 150 -13.02 5.78 3.64
CA SER A 150 -13.57 5.66 2.29
C SER A 150 -12.91 6.69 1.39
N ILE A 151 -12.47 6.27 0.21
CA ILE A 151 -11.92 7.15 -0.81
C ILE A 151 -12.73 7.04 -2.10
N SER A 152 -12.67 8.09 -2.94
CA SER A 152 -13.27 8.08 -4.27
C SER A 152 -12.19 7.84 -5.32
N VAL A 153 -12.46 6.89 -6.22
CA VAL A 153 -11.60 6.57 -7.36
C VAL A 153 -12.34 6.97 -8.63
N PHE A 154 -11.75 7.85 -9.41
CA PHE A 154 -12.32 8.37 -10.66
C PHE A 154 -11.70 7.65 -11.87
N PRO A 155 -12.38 7.60 -13.02
CA PRO A 155 -11.78 7.05 -14.24
C PRO A 155 -10.48 7.73 -14.65
N GLY A 156 -10.32 9.03 -14.32
CA GLY A 156 -9.10 9.80 -14.58
C GLY A 156 -7.92 9.45 -13.67
N ASP A 157 -8.12 8.64 -12.65
CA ASP A 157 -7.04 8.17 -11.75
C ASP A 157 -6.28 6.97 -12.33
N ALA A 158 -6.72 6.41 -13.45
CA ALA A 158 -6.01 5.33 -14.14
C ALA A 158 -4.56 5.74 -14.48
N GLY A 159 -3.60 4.88 -14.12
CA GLY A 159 -2.17 5.16 -14.26
C GLY A 159 -1.58 6.03 -13.14
N THR A 160 -2.31 6.28 -12.05
CA THR A 160 -1.82 7.02 -10.89
C THR A 160 -2.05 6.26 -9.58
N ASP A 161 -1.38 6.68 -8.52
CA ASP A 161 -1.58 6.12 -7.18
C ASP A 161 -2.70 6.84 -6.45
N LYS A 162 -3.57 6.10 -5.81
CA LYS A 162 -4.46 6.60 -4.75
C LYS A 162 -3.81 6.44 -3.40
N THR A 163 -3.83 7.50 -2.61
CA THR A 163 -3.27 7.51 -1.26
C THR A 163 -4.34 7.32 -0.20
N ILE A 164 -4.03 6.52 0.80
CA ILE A 164 -4.91 6.18 1.92
C ILE A 164 -4.14 6.39 3.21
N ASP A 165 -4.69 7.17 4.13
CA ASP A 165 -4.13 7.24 5.49
C ASP A 165 -4.40 5.93 6.22
N ALA A 166 -3.34 5.21 6.52
CA ALA A 166 -3.35 3.93 7.22
C ALA A 166 -2.70 4.02 8.61
N THR A 167 -2.51 5.21 9.14
CA THR A 167 -1.79 5.43 10.40
C THR A 167 -2.44 4.66 11.55
N ASP A 168 -3.75 4.79 11.73
CA ASP A 168 -4.47 4.10 12.80
C ASP A 168 -4.44 2.58 12.62
N ALA A 169 -4.59 2.09 11.38
CA ALA A 169 -4.52 0.66 11.08
C ALA A 169 -3.11 0.09 11.36
N PHE A 170 -2.07 0.83 11.01
CA PHE A 170 -0.69 0.44 11.29
C PHE A 170 -0.39 0.40 12.80
N LEU A 171 -0.83 1.42 13.54
CA LEU A 171 -0.68 1.48 15.01
C LEU A 171 -1.45 0.34 15.69
N GLU A 172 -2.66 0.02 15.22
CA GLU A 172 -3.44 -1.09 15.74
C GLU A 172 -2.80 -2.44 15.43
N ALA A 173 -2.24 -2.65 14.23
CA ALA A 173 -1.49 -3.86 13.90
C ALA A 173 -0.29 -4.05 14.85
N ARG A 174 0.47 -2.97 15.13
CA ARG A 174 1.56 -2.97 16.12
C ARG A 174 1.06 -3.32 17.52
N ARG A 175 -0.03 -2.67 17.96
CA ARG A 175 -0.62 -2.89 19.29
C ARG A 175 -1.02 -4.35 19.50
N LEU A 176 -1.53 -5.00 18.45
CA LEU A 176 -1.94 -6.40 18.43
C LEU A 176 -0.76 -7.37 18.24
N GLY A 177 0.44 -6.87 17.96
CA GLY A 177 1.65 -7.68 17.74
C GLY A 177 1.64 -8.42 16.40
N PHE A 178 0.92 -7.91 15.41
CA PHE A 178 0.88 -8.50 14.07
C PHE A 178 2.20 -8.25 13.32
N SER A 179 2.66 -9.26 12.61
CA SER A 179 3.81 -9.16 11.71
C SER A 179 3.45 -8.63 10.32
N THR A 180 2.15 -8.47 10.04
CA THR A 180 1.61 -7.96 8.78
C THR A 180 0.48 -6.99 9.03
N LEU A 181 0.42 -5.93 8.22
CA LEU A 181 -0.77 -5.11 8.05
C LEU A 181 -1.53 -5.69 6.86
N GLN A 182 -2.76 -6.13 7.10
CA GLN A 182 -3.63 -6.68 6.06
C GLN A 182 -4.86 -5.79 5.90
N VAL A 183 -5.17 -5.43 4.66
CA VAL A 183 -6.32 -4.60 4.33
C VAL A 183 -7.25 -5.32 3.36
N ARG A 184 -8.55 -5.10 3.56
CA ARG A 184 -9.59 -5.50 2.63
C ARG A 184 -10.14 -4.26 1.93
N LEU A 185 -10.31 -4.37 0.63
CA LEU A 185 -10.84 -3.34 -0.26
C LEU A 185 -12.25 -3.74 -0.68
N ILE A 186 -13.21 -2.84 -0.51
CA ILE A 186 -14.63 -3.07 -0.87
C ILE A 186 -15.06 -1.95 -1.79
N GLY A 187 -15.48 -2.29 -3.02
CA GLY A 187 -16.03 -1.37 -3.99
C GLY A 187 -17.47 -0.98 -3.64
N VAL A 188 -17.84 0.24 -4.02
CA VAL A 188 -19.20 0.76 -3.95
C VAL A 188 -19.49 1.53 -5.23
N SER A 189 -20.53 1.13 -5.95
CA SER A 189 -21.01 1.77 -7.18
C SER A 189 -20.03 1.69 -8.35
N GLY A 190 -19.42 0.51 -8.56
CA GLY A 190 -18.61 0.21 -9.73
C GLY A 190 -17.38 -0.64 -9.44
N ASP A 191 -16.45 -0.66 -10.40
CA ASP A 191 -15.27 -1.51 -10.39
C ASP A 191 -14.00 -0.69 -10.28
N VAL A 192 -13.03 -1.19 -9.49
CA VAL A 192 -11.65 -0.72 -9.45
C VAL A 192 -10.73 -1.91 -9.70
N VAL A 193 -9.77 -1.73 -10.59
CA VAL A 193 -8.67 -2.66 -10.81
C VAL A 193 -7.38 -2.00 -10.35
N ILE A 194 -6.70 -2.64 -9.42
CA ILE A 194 -5.45 -2.20 -8.82
C ILE A 194 -4.34 -3.06 -9.43
N ASP A 195 -3.25 -2.44 -9.82
CA ASP A 195 -2.05 -3.13 -10.30
C ASP A 195 -1.32 -3.78 -9.11
N ASP A 196 -0.84 -5.00 -9.30
CA ASP A 196 0.02 -5.70 -8.35
C ASP A 196 1.20 -6.37 -9.07
N LEU A 197 1.53 -5.84 -10.25
CA LEU A 197 2.67 -6.27 -11.03
C LEU A 197 3.89 -5.44 -10.65
N LEU A 198 4.80 -6.03 -9.89
CA LEU A 198 6.10 -5.42 -9.62
C LEU A 198 6.92 -5.35 -10.91
N ASP A 199 7.01 -4.17 -11.52
CA ASP A 199 7.91 -3.93 -12.64
C ASP A 199 9.38 -3.81 -12.18
N VAL A 200 10.31 -3.74 -13.13
CA VAL A 200 11.75 -3.63 -12.84
C VAL A 200 12.14 -2.32 -12.12
N ASN A 201 11.23 -1.35 -12.04
CA ASN A 201 11.42 -0.07 -11.37
C ASN A 201 10.67 -0.01 -10.02
N GLY A 202 9.94 -1.06 -9.62
CA GLY A 202 9.13 -1.12 -8.41
C GLY A 202 7.79 -0.41 -8.51
N ASN A 203 7.32 -0.11 -9.73
CA ASN A 203 6.00 0.47 -9.96
C ASN A 203 4.96 -0.64 -10.16
N GLY A 204 3.70 -0.29 -9.97
CA GLY A 204 2.58 -1.19 -10.21
C GLY A 204 2.25 -2.12 -9.04
N THR A 205 2.91 -1.96 -7.89
CA THR A 205 2.63 -2.76 -6.69
C THR A 205 2.16 -1.86 -5.56
N PRO A 206 1.12 -2.23 -4.80
CA PRO A 206 0.72 -1.47 -3.62
C PRO A 206 1.89 -1.24 -2.66
N LEU A 207 2.00 -0.03 -2.13
CA LEU A 207 3.10 0.42 -1.29
C LEU A 207 2.57 0.95 0.04
N LEU A 208 3.18 0.56 1.14
CA LEU A 208 2.99 1.18 2.45
C LEU A 208 4.21 2.02 2.80
N ARG A 209 4.04 3.32 2.92
CA ARG A 209 5.06 4.26 3.41
C ARG A 209 4.85 4.53 4.88
N VAL A 210 5.88 4.36 5.70
CA VAL A 210 5.86 4.62 7.14
C VAL A 210 6.91 5.68 7.47
N GLU A 211 6.46 6.76 8.10
CA GLU A 211 7.28 7.84 8.63
C GLU A 211 7.40 7.66 10.15
N SER A 212 8.63 7.63 10.68
CA SER A 212 8.91 7.35 12.09
C SER A 212 10.12 8.15 12.60
N PHE A 213 10.29 8.25 13.91
CA PHE A 213 11.47 8.80 14.61
C PHE A 213 11.69 8.10 15.93
#